data_a65d4d3231a4374b1a0da8b01b96f95b
#
_entry.id   a65d4d3231a4374b1a0da8b01b96f95b
#
_cell.length_a   1.000
_cell.length_b   1.000
_cell.length_c   1.000
_cell.angle_alpha   90.00
_cell.angle_beta   90.00
_cell.angle_gamma   90.00
#
_symmetry.space_group_name_H-M   'P 1'
#
loop_
_entity.id
_entity.type
_entity.pdbx_description
1 polymer ?
#
loop_
_entity_poly.entity_id
_entity_poly.type
_entity_poly.pdbx_seq_one_letter_code
_entity_poly.pdbx_strand_id
1 'polypeptide(L)'
;MSVKISPQAFVHEDAQVGDGVVIEPFAYIGPNVKIGDRTWVGPNANIMDRTTIGADCKIFPGAVLGAEPQDLKFSNEPTNVVIGNRTVIRECVTIHRATVDRHNTVVGDDCLIMAYVHLAHDVHVGNHVILANAVNVAGHCTVEDWAIVEGMVGVQQFVRIGAHAFVAGGSLVRKNVPPYVKAAREPLSFIGVNSIGLRRRGFLQDRIQRIEDIYRTLYVQNANMSLALKVADVEFPKCEEKDLVLDFIRESDKGIIRGPF
;
A
#
# COMPACT_ATOMS: atom_id res chain seq x y z
N MET A 1 -0.75 25.49 -17.32
CA MET A 1 -2.16 25.28 -17.79
C MET A 1 -3.08 25.94 -16.78
N SER A 2 -4.23 26.50 -17.21
CA SER A 2 -5.16 27.12 -16.26
C SER A 2 -5.86 26.08 -15.38
N VAL A 3 -6.03 26.37 -14.10
CA VAL A 3 -6.86 25.60 -13.18
C VAL A 3 -8.33 25.67 -13.62
N LYS A 4 -9.04 24.56 -13.55
CA LYS A 4 -10.47 24.47 -13.88
C LYS A 4 -11.24 23.98 -12.66
N ILE A 5 -11.98 24.89 -12.01
CA ILE A 5 -12.81 24.56 -10.84
C ILE A 5 -14.28 24.74 -11.24
N SER A 6 -15.08 23.68 -11.07
CA SER A 6 -16.52 23.76 -11.27
C SER A 6 -17.12 24.79 -10.29
N PRO A 7 -18.05 25.64 -10.75
CA PRO A 7 -18.76 26.57 -9.85
C PRO A 7 -19.62 25.85 -8.80
N GLN A 8 -19.86 24.56 -8.96
CA GLN A 8 -20.58 23.72 -7.98
C GLN A 8 -19.64 22.98 -7.03
N ALA A 9 -18.33 23.08 -7.17
CA ALA A 9 -17.37 22.56 -6.21
C ALA A 9 -17.16 23.54 -5.06
N PHE A 10 -16.90 23.00 -3.88
CA PHE A 10 -16.43 23.81 -2.74
C PHE A 10 -14.92 23.67 -2.62
N VAL A 11 -14.21 24.78 -2.64
CA VAL A 11 -12.76 24.82 -2.41
C VAL A 11 -12.50 25.87 -1.34
N HIS A 12 -11.92 25.43 -0.21
CA HIS A 12 -11.58 26.32 0.90
C HIS A 12 -10.48 27.30 0.48
N GLU A 13 -10.52 28.52 1.01
CA GLU A 13 -9.59 29.61 0.66
C GLU A 13 -8.12 29.27 1.01
N ASP A 14 -7.88 28.48 2.05
CA ASP A 14 -6.55 28.01 2.44
C ASP A 14 -6.04 26.79 1.62
N ALA A 15 -6.84 26.28 0.70
CA ALA A 15 -6.41 25.16 -0.16
C ALA A 15 -5.42 25.67 -1.22
N GLN A 16 -4.37 24.90 -1.43
CA GLN A 16 -3.34 25.17 -2.45
C GLN A 16 -3.56 24.25 -3.65
N VAL A 17 -3.90 24.82 -4.79
CA VAL A 17 -4.21 24.09 -6.03
C VAL A 17 -3.18 24.39 -7.09
N GLY A 18 -2.50 23.38 -7.59
CA GLY A 18 -1.45 23.47 -8.59
C GLY A 18 -1.95 23.77 -10.02
N ASP A 19 -1.04 23.98 -10.93
CA ASP A 19 -1.33 24.32 -12.32
C ASP A 19 -2.04 23.18 -13.06
N GLY A 20 -3.06 23.52 -13.84
CA GLY A 20 -3.79 22.56 -14.67
C GLY A 20 -4.65 21.55 -13.92
N VAL A 21 -4.85 21.75 -12.63
CA VAL A 21 -5.78 20.93 -11.83
C VAL A 21 -7.21 21.12 -12.33
N VAL A 22 -7.97 20.04 -12.33
CA VAL A 22 -9.41 20.03 -12.65
C VAL A 22 -10.18 19.54 -11.44
N ILE A 23 -11.14 20.33 -10.97
CA ILE A 23 -12.04 19.98 -9.85
C ILE A 23 -13.48 19.97 -10.38
N GLU A 24 -14.08 18.81 -10.36
CA GLU A 24 -15.39 18.53 -10.91
C GLU A 24 -16.54 18.94 -9.97
N PRO A 25 -17.81 18.98 -10.44
CA PRO A 25 -18.96 19.39 -9.64
C PRO A 25 -19.11 18.61 -8.34
N PHE A 26 -19.52 19.31 -7.27
CA PHE A 26 -19.80 18.74 -5.95
C PHE A 26 -18.60 18.13 -5.24
N ALA A 27 -17.39 18.31 -5.75
CA ALA A 27 -16.18 17.98 -4.98
C ALA A 27 -16.03 18.96 -3.80
N TYR A 28 -15.55 18.43 -2.67
CA TYR A 28 -15.23 19.22 -1.47
C TYR A 28 -13.71 19.19 -1.25
N ILE A 29 -13.11 20.37 -1.19
CA ILE A 29 -11.69 20.56 -0.86
C ILE A 29 -11.60 21.38 0.42
N GLY A 30 -11.15 20.72 1.49
CA GLY A 30 -11.06 21.30 2.84
C GLY A 30 -9.88 22.28 3.02
N PRO A 31 -9.75 22.86 4.23
CA PRO A 31 -8.64 23.73 4.56
C PRO A 31 -7.31 22.95 4.56
N ASN A 32 -6.19 23.68 4.36
CA ASN A 32 -4.84 23.13 4.37
C ASN A 32 -4.61 21.93 3.41
N VAL A 33 -5.49 21.72 2.43
CA VAL A 33 -5.31 20.73 1.37
C VAL A 33 -4.32 21.26 0.35
N LYS A 34 -3.44 20.36 -0.14
CA LYS A 34 -2.52 20.65 -1.24
C LYS A 34 -2.75 19.69 -2.37
N ILE A 35 -2.95 20.19 -3.58
CA ILE A 35 -3.16 19.38 -4.80
C ILE A 35 -2.11 19.76 -5.82
N GLY A 36 -1.27 18.80 -6.21
CA GLY A 36 -0.22 18.96 -7.21
C GLY A 36 -0.76 19.12 -8.63
N ASP A 37 0.11 19.60 -9.51
CA ASP A 37 -0.22 19.96 -10.90
C ASP A 37 -0.92 18.85 -11.68
N ARG A 38 -1.83 19.23 -12.58
CA ARG A 38 -2.54 18.35 -13.55
C ARG A 38 -3.36 17.23 -12.89
N THR A 39 -3.56 17.27 -11.59
CA THR A 39 -4.40 16.31 -10.87
C THR A 39 -5.87 16.56 -11.20
N TRP A 40 -6.62 15.50 -11.41
CA TRP A 40 -8.06 15.52 -11.61
C TRP A 40 -8.79 15.02 -10.35
N VAL A 41 -9.72 15.83 -9.86
CA VAL A 41 -10.61 15.50 -8.74
C VAL A 41 -12.02 15.38 -9.27
N GLY A 42 -12.54 14.16 -9.27
CA GLY A 42 -13.84 13.78 -9.80
C GLY A 42 -15.01 14.30 -8.96
N PRO A 43 -16.23 14.23 -9.50
CA PRO A 43 -17.41 14.74 -8.83
C PRO A 43 -17.68 14.00 -7.50
N ASN A 44 -18.19 14.72 -6.51
CA ASN A 44 -18.48 14.20 -5.18
C ASN A 44 -17.26 13.59 -4.43
N ALA A 45 -16.03 13.84 -4.86
CA ALA A 45 -14.86 13.47 -4.08
C ALA A 45 -14.67 14.44 -2.91
N ASN A 46 -14.27 13.91 -1.74
CA ASN A 46 -14.09 14.69 -0.52
C ASN A 46 -12.64 14.64 -0.09
N ILE A 47 -11.93 15.74 -0.23
CA ILE A 47 -10.55 15.91 0.22
C ILE A 47 -10.57 16.74 1.51
N MET A 48 -10.37 16.05 2.63
CA MET A 48 -10.49 16.64 3.96
C MET A 48 -9.20 17.36 4.36
N ASP A 49 -9.27 18.09 5.48
CA ASP A 49 -8.16 18.87 6.02
C ASP A 49 -6.83 18.09 6.08
N ARG A 50 -5.70 18.81 5.85
CA ARG A 50 -4.33 18.29 5.93
C ARG A 50 -4.03 17.11 4.97
N THR A 51 -4.73 17.04 3.86
CA THR A 51 -4.44 16.07 2.80
C THR A 51 -3.55 16.71 1.75
N THR A 52 -2.44 16.06 1.43
CA THR A 52 -1.55 16.43 0.32
C THR A 52 -1.65 15.39 -0.78
N ILE A 53 -1.91 15.82 -2.01
CA ILE A 53 -1.99 14.98 -3.21
C ILE A 53 -0.93 15.46 -4.19
N GLY A 54 -0.14 14.54 -4.73
CA GLY A 54 0.89 14.83 -5.73
C GLY A 54 0.33 15.24 -7.10
N ALA A 55 1.23 15.37 -8.06
CA ALA A 55 0.90 15.74 -9.44
C ALA A 55 0.38 14.54 -10.25
N ASP A 56 -0.37 14.83 -11.32
CA ASP A 56 -0.87 13.85 -12.30
C ASP A 56 -1.74 12.73 -11.70
N CYS A 57 -2.34 12.97 -10.54
CA CYS A 57 -3.22 12.03 -9.86
C CYS A 57 -4.65 12.06 -10.43
N LYS A 58 -5.38 10.97 -10.19
CA LYS A 58 -6.82 10.89 -10.52
C LYS A 58 -7.59 10.43 -9.30
N ILE A 59 -8.48 11.27 -8.78
CA ILE A 59 -9.33 10.97 -7.63
C ILE A 59 -10.76 10.80 -8.12
N PHE A 60 -11.27 9.60 -8.04
CA PHE A 60 -12.57 9.24 -8.62
C PHE A 60 -13.75 9.56 -7.68
N PRO A 61 -15.00 9.55 -8.23
CA PRO A 61 -16.18 9.95 -7.48
C PRO A 61 -16.38 9.23 -6.16
N GLY A 62 -16.80 9.96 -5.13
CA GLY A 62 -17.12 9.41 -3.82
C GLY A 62 -15.91 9.01 -2.97
N ALA A 63 -14.68 9.20 -3.44
CA ALA A 63 -13.50 9.00 -2.61
C ALA A 63 -13.47 10.00 -1.45
N VAL A 64 -13.06 9.54 -0.27
CA VAL A 64 -12.91 10.35 0.95
C VAL A 64 -11.48 10.21 1.47
N LEU A 65 -10.70 11.29 1.33
CA LEU A 65 -9.30 11.32 1.73
C LEU A 65 -9.11 12.27 2.90
N GLY A 66 -8.46 11.81 3.97
CA GLY A 66 -8.14 12.61 5.14
C GLY A 66 -9.23 12.65 6.22
N ALA A 67 -10.22 11.75 6.19
CA ALA A 67 -11.17 11.62 7.29
C ALA A 67 -10.48 11.23 8.60
N GLU A 68 -11.16 11.53 9.71
CA GLU A 68 -10.66 11.18 11.05
C GLU A 68 -10.45 9.68 11.22
N PRO A 69 -9.41 9.26 11.98
CA PRO A 69 -9.19 7.87 12.34
C PRO A 69 -10.41 7.24 13.04
N GLN A 70 -10.72 6.01 12.68
CA GLN A 70 -11.66 5.18 13.44
C GLN A 70 -10.95 4.54 14.65
N ASP A 71 -10.26 5.35 15.43
CA ASP A 71 -9.56 4.95 16.65
C ASP A 71 -10.12 5.72 17.85
N LEU A 72 -10.61 5.01 18.84
CA LEU A 72 -11.19 5.59 20.06
C LEU A 72 -10.18 6.42 20.88
N LYS A 73 -8.88 6.27 20.62
CA LYS A 73 -7.82 7.06 21.26
C LYS A 73 -7.53 8.39 20.56
N PHE A 74 -8.02 8.53 19.33
CA PHE A 74 -7.79 9.75 18.57
C PHE A 74 -8.44 10.96 19.26
N SER A 75 -7.65 12.01 19.49
CA SER A 75 -8.08 13.23 20.19
C SER A 75 -7.87 14.50 19.36
N ASN A 76 -8.08 14.37 18.04
CA ASN A 76 -7.99 15.46 17.07
C ASN A 76 -6.56 16.02 16.86
N GLU A 77 -5.56 15.15 16.91
CA GLU A 77 -4.17 15.50 16.64
C GLU A 77 -3.98 16.00 15.20
N PRO A 78 -3.04 16.93 14.96
CA PRO A 78 -2.78 17.51 13.65
C PRO A 78 -1.97 16.55 12.76
N THR A 79 -2.61 15.49 12.28
CA THR A 79 -2.02 14.44 11.44
C THR A 79 -2.48 14.53 10.00
N ASN A 80 -1.84 13.83 9.08
CA ASN A 80 -1.99 14.08 7.66
C ASN A 80 -2.30 12.79 6.86
N VAL A 81 -2.75 13.02 5.61
CA VAL A 81 -2.69 12.05 4.51
C VAL A 81 -1.76 12.59 3.43
N VAL A 82 -0.89 11.74 2.91
CA VAL A 82 0.01 12.09 1.81
C VAL A 82 -0.17 11.07 0.68
N ILE A 83 -0.54 11.56 -0.50
CA ILE A 83 -0.65 10.77 -1.74
C ILE A 83 0.45 11.23 -2.68
N GLY A 84 1.23 10.28 -3.19
CA GLY A 84 2.29 10.53 -4.17
C GLY A 84 1.77 10.91 -5.55
N ASN A 85 2.67 10.99 -6.52
CA ASN A 85 2.36 11.43 -7.88
C ASN A 85 1.80 10.28 -8.74
N ARG A 86 1.05 10.59 -9.80
CA ARG A 86 0.51 9.64 -10.80
C ARG A 86 -0.31 8.49 -10.22
N THR A 87 -0.73 8.64 -8.96
CA THR A 87 -1.54 7.66 -8.25
C THR A 87 -3.02 7.82 -8.60
N VAL A 88 -3.68 6.68 -8.80
CA VAL A 88 -5.10 6.61 -9.14
C VAL A 88 -5.88 6.09 -7.94
N ILE A 89 -6.77 6.91 -7.40
CA ILE A 89 -7.70 6.57 -6.32
C ILE A 89 -9.09 6.42 -6.92
N ARG A 90 -9.62 5.20 -6.92
CA ARG A 90 -10.90 4.86 -7.53
C ARG A 90 -12.09 5.20 -6.63
N GLU A 91 -13.28 4.84 -7.13
CA GLU A 91 -14.56 5.23 -6.56
C GLU A 91 -14.74 4.74 -5.13
N CYS A 92 -15.26 5.61 -4.26
CA CYS A 92 -15.62 5.30 -2.87
C CYS A 92 -14.44 4.74 -2.03
N VAL A 93 -13.21 5.02 -2.41
CA VAL A 93 -12.03 4.73 -1.56
C VAL A 93 -12.07 5.62 -0.33
N THR A 94 -11.72 5.07 0.84
CA THR A 94 -11.56 5.84 2.07
C THR A 94 -10.12 5.72 2.59
N ILE A 95 -9.48 6.86 2.85
CA ILE A 95 -8.12 6.93 3.43
C ILE A 95 -8.20 7.86 4.64
N HIS A 96 -7.98 7.31 5.83
CA HIS A 96 -8.02 8.07 7.07
C HIS A 96 -6.67 8.70 7.36
N ARG A 97 -6.68 9.90 7.95
CA ARG A 97 -5.44 10.53 8.43
C ARG A 97 -4.82 9.71 9.57
N ALA A 98 -3.56 9.94 9.84
CA ALA A 98 -2.80 9.19 10.82
C ALA A 98 -3.15 9.57 12.28
N THR A 99 -2.53 8.89 13.22
CA THR A 99 -2.44 9.28 14.63
C THR A 99 -1.04 9.88 14.92
N VAL A 100 -0.75 10.21 16.18
CA VAL A 100 0.57 10.69 16.61
C VAL A 100 1.69 9.67 16.40
N ASP A 101 1.35 8.40 16.19
CA ASP A 101 2.35 7.31 16.06
C ASP A 101 3.20 7.49 14.79
N ARG A 102 2.56 7.63 13.63
CA ARG A 102 3.29 7.85 12.35
C ARG A 102 3.09 9.25 11.75
N HIS A 103 2.21 10.06 12.31
CA HIS A 103 1.84 11.39 11.85
C HIS A 103 1.28 11.46 10.41
N ASN A 104 1.56 10.50 9.58
CA ASN A 104 1.10 10.44 8.19
C ASN A 104 0.56 9.06 7.84
N THR A 105 -0.61 9.02 7.20
CA THR A 105 -1.02 7.90 6.35
C THR A 105 -0.52 8.20 4.95
N VAL A 106 0.19 7.27 4.32
CA VAL A 106 0.94 7.51 3.08
C VAL A 106 0.53 6.52 2.00
N VAL A 107 0.33 7.02 0.79
CA VAL A 107 0.28 6.24 -0.46
C VAL A 107 1.33 6.80 -1.40
N GLY A 108 2.22 5.94 -1.89
CA GLY A 108 3.32 6.33 -2.77
C GLY A 108 2.92 6.72 -4.19
N ASP A 109 3.91 6.79 -5.06
CA ASP A 109 3.78 7.12 -6.48
C ASP A 109 3.27 5.93 -7.30
N ASP A 110 2.63 6.22 -8.44
CA ASP A 110 2.23 5.22 -9.46
C ASP A 110 1.34 4.08 -8.93
N CYS A 111 0.59 4.32 -7.86
CA CYS A 111 -0.29 3.33 -7.26
C CYS A 111 -1.66 3.27 -7.95
N LEU A 112 -2.29 2.10 -7.89
CA LEU A 112 -3.69 1.91 -8.26
C LEU A 112 -4.47 1.41 -7.03
N ILE A 113 -5.26 2.29 -6.44
CA ILE A 113 -6.15 1.98 -5.32
C ILE A 113 -7.57 1.85 -5.87
N MET A 114 -8.04 0.61 -6.02
CA MET A 114 -9.31 0.32 -6.69
C MET A 114 -10.52 0.62 -5.81
N ALA A 115 -11.70 0.54 -6.41
CA ALA A 115 -12.93 0.95 -5.77
C ALA A 115 -13.21 0.24 -4.44
N TYR A 116 -13.75 1.00 -3.47
CA TYR A 116 -14.10 0.55 -2.13
C TYR A 116 -12.93 0.08 -1.26
N VAL A 117 -11.67 0.37 -1.62
CA VAL A 117 -10.52 0.12 -0.74
C VAL A 117 -10.62 1.02 0.48
N HIS A 118 -10.31 0.47 1.65
CA HIS A 118 -10.15 1.21 2.89
C HIS A 118 -8.71 1.16 3.40
N LEU A 119 -8.11 2.32 3.63
CA LEU A 119 -6.85 2.48 4.34
C LEU A 119 -7.11 3.18 5.68
N ALA A 120 -6.89 2.46 6.78
CA ALA A 120 -7.00 3.03 8.12
C ALA A 120 -5.81 3.96 8.43
N HIS A 121 -5.83 4.53 9.61
CA HIS A 121 -4.80 5.44 10.11
C HIS A 121 -3.40 4.78 10.13
N ASP A 122 -2.37 5.58 9.93
CA ASP A 122 -0.97 5.15 10.01
C ASP A 122 -0.56 4.04 9.01
N VAL A 123 -1.37 3.81 7.97
CA VAL A 123 -1.01 2.88 6.89
C VAL A 123 0.02 3.53 5.98
N HIS A 124 1.07 2.79 5.65
CA HIS A 124 2.06 3.18 4.64
C HIS A 124 2.00 2.24 3.45
N VAL A 125 1.66 2.78 2.29
CA VAL A 125 1.69 2.09 0.99
C VAL A 125 2.84 2.66 0.17
N GLY A 126 3.73 1.81 -0.29
CA GLY A 126 4.87 2.15 -1.15
C GLY A 126 4.47 2.53 -2.56
N ASN A 127 5.43 2.51 -3.48
CA ASN A 127 5.23 2.88 -4.88
C ASN A 127 4.78 1.69 -5.73
N HIS A 128 4.08 1.97 -6.83
CA HIS A 128 3.62 0.96 -7.81
C HIS A 128 2.75 -0.15 -7.21
N VAL A 129 2.11 0.11 -6.08
CA VAL A 129 1.24 -0.85 -5.39
C VAL A 129 -0.12 -0.90 -6.05
N ILE A 130 -0.69 -2.11 -6.15
CA ILE A 130 -2.07 -2.32 -6.58
C ILE A 130 -2.86 -2.91 -5.41
N LEU A 131 -3.88 -2.19 -4.95
CA LEU A 131 -4.89 -2.69 -4.03
C LEU A 131 -6.19 -2.85 -4.81
N ALA A 132 -6.63 -4.09 -5.00
CA ALA A 132 -7.82 -4.37 -5.79
C ALA A 132 -9.11 -4.08 -4.98
N ASN A 133 -10.26 -4.22 -5.64
CA ASN A 133 -11.55 -3.82 -5.08
C ASN A 133 -11.83 -4.37 -3.67
N ALA A 134 -12.31 -3.49 -2.80
CA ALA A 134 -12.73 -3.81 -1.45
C ALA A 134 -11.64 -4.43 -0.55
N VAL A 135 -10.36 -4.15 -0.82
CA VAL A 135 -9.27 -4.44 0.12
C VAL A 135 -9.41 -3.55 1.36
N ASN A 136 -9.33 -4.13 2.54
CA ASN A 136 -9.40 -3.42 3.81
C ASN A 136 -8.08 -3.56 4.57
N VAL A 137 -7.37 -2.45 4.76
CA VAL A 137 -6.08 -2.40 5.44
C VAL A 137 -6.26 -1.71 6.79
N ALA A 138 -6.09 -2.47 7.86
CA ALA A 138 -6.18 -1.94 9.23
C ALA A 138 -4.97 -1.05 9.58
N GLY A 139 -5.07 -0.34 10.71
CA GLY A 139 -4.07 0.66 11.12
C GLY A 139 -2.65 0.11 11.25
N HIS A 140 -1.67 0.99 11.07
CA HIS A 140 -0.22 0.72 11.20
C HIS A 140 0.35 -0.34 10.25
N CYS A 141 -0.40 -0.77 9.24
CA CYS A 141 0.12 -1.69 8.23
C CYS A 141 1.11 -1.00 7.29
N THR A 142 1.99 -1.82 6.71
CA THR A 142 2.90 -1.38 5.64
C THR A 142 2.74 -2.31 4.45
N VAL A 143 2.50 -1.73 3.27
CA VAL A 143 2.49 -2.45 1.99
C VAL A 143 3.63 -1.90 1.16
N GLU A 144 4.65 -2.72 0.93
CA GLU A 144 5.87 -2.27 0.27
C GLU A 144 5.72 -2.21 -1.26
N ASP A 145 6.72 -1.63 -1.92
CA ASP A 145 6.73 -1.33 -3.35
C ASP A 145 6.36 -2.56 -4.21
N TRP A 146 5.60 -2.31 -5.26
CA TRP A 146 5.21 -3.33 -6.24
C TRP A 146 4.36 -4.48 -5.69
N ALA A 147 3.89 -4.42 -4.45
CA ALA A 147 2.97 -5.42 -3.94
C ALA A 147 1.62 -5.35 -4.66
N ILE A 148 0.99 -6.50 -4.85
CA ILE A 148 -0.37 -6.62 -5.39
C ILE A 148 -1.20 -7.35 -4.35
N VAL A 149 -2.28 -6.72 -3.92
CA VAL A 149 -3.26 -7.30 -3.00
C VAL A 149 -4.58 -7.40 -3.75
N GLU A 150 -5.03 -8.63 -4.02
CA GLU A 150 -6.25 -8.86 -4.79
C GLU A 150 -7.53 -8.54 -3.98
N GLY A 151 -8.67 -8.54 -4.66
CA GLY A 151 -9.95 -8.07 -4.13
C GLY A 151 -10.42 -8.78 -2.86
N MET A 152 -11.15 -8.06 -2.00
CA MET A 152 -11.76 -8.54 -0.77
C MET A 152 -10.75 -9.12 0.26
N VAL A 153 -9.50 -8.70 0.22
CA VAL A 153 -8.49 -9.06 1.22
C VAL A 153 -8.64 -8.19 2.46
N GLY A 154 -8.61 -8.81 3.64
CA GLY A 154 -8.54 -8.14 4.93
C GLY A 154 -7.13 -8.23 5.53
N VAL A 155 -6.51 -7.11 5.84
CA VAL A 155 -5.16 -7.03 6.43
C VAL A 155 -5.25 -6.61 7.88
N GLN A 156 -4.79 -7.47 8.78
CA GLN A 156 -4.79 -7.21 10.23
C GLN A 156 -3.79 -6.10 10.58
N GLN A 157 -4.11 -5.36 11.63
CA GLN A 157 -3.29 -4.27 12.16
C GLN A 157 -1.83 -4.68 12.42
N PHE A 158 -0.89 -3.78 12.09
CA PHE A 158 0.56 -3.94 12.21
C PHE A 158 1.20 -4.98 11.26
N VAL A 159 0.48 -5.48 10.28
CA VAL A 159 1.04 -6.42 9.29
C VAL A 159 1.88 -5.66 8.26
N ARG A 160 2.99 -6.29 7.83
CA ARG A 160 3.78 -5.88 6.67
C ARG A 160 3.55 -6.84 5.50
N ILE A 161 3.32 -6.29 4.31
CA ILE A 161 3.30 -7.01 3.03
C ILE A 161 4.53 -6.55 2.25
N GLY A 162 5.48 -7.45 2.05
CA GLY A 162 6.78 -7.16 1.47
C GLY A 162 6.73 -6.83 -0.03
N ALA A 163 7.80 -6.23 -0.51
CA ALA A 163 7.93 -5.77 -1.89
C ALA A 163 7.70 -6.91 -2.90
N HIS A 164 7.04 -6.61 -4.00
CA HIS A 164 6.69 -7.56 -5.06
C HIS A 164 5.82 -8.76 -4.63
N ALA A 165 5.32 -8.79 -3.41
CA ALA A 165 4.42 -9.85 -2.97
C ALA A 165 3.08 -9.80 -3.72
N PHE A 166 2.45 -10.96 -3.83
CA PHE A 166 1.12 -11.12 -4.38
C PHE A 166 0.24 -11.84 -3.37
N VAL A 167 -0.84 -11.22 -2.94
CA VAL A 167 -1.82 -11.79 -2.01
C VAL A 167 -3.10 -12.09 -2.77
N ALA A 168 -3.51 -13.36 -2.77
CA ALA A 168 -4.70 -13.81 -3.49
C ALA A 168 -6.00 -13.27 -2.88
N GLY A 169 -7.00 -13.07 -3.74
CA GLY A 169 -8.29 -12.52 -3.37
C GLY A 169 -9.02 -13.28 -2.25
N GLY A 170 -9.79 -12.57 -1.45
CA GLY A 170 -10.54 -13.12 -0.32
C GLY A 170 -9.70 -13.60 0.87
N SER A 171 -8.39 -13.32 0.88
CA SER A 171 -7.49 -13.76 1.95
C SER A 171 -7.59 -12.92 3.21
N LEU A 172 -7.34 -13.55 4.38
CA LEU A 172 -7.17 -12.87 5.67
C LEU A 172 -5.68 -12.87 6.05
N VAL A 173 -5.05 -11.68 5.96
CA VAL A 173 -3.61 -11.50 6.22
C VAL A 173 -3.41 -11.18 7.70
N ARG A 174 -3.05 -12.19 8.51
CA ARG A 174 -2.87 -12.09 9.96
C ARG A 174 -1.40 -12.08 10.38
N LYS A 175 -0.48 -12.33 9.45
CA LYS A 175 0.98 -12.34 9.66
C LYS A 175 1.67 -11.64 8.50
N ASN A 176 2.91 -11.24 8.69
CA ASN A 176 3.70 -10.60 7.65
C ASN A 176 3.86 -11.50 6.43
N VAL A 177 3.76 -10.89 5.25
CA VAL A 177 3.94 -11.57 3.95
C VAL A 177 5.31 -11.18 3.42
N PRO A 178 6.28 -12.11 3.32
CA PRO A 178 7.63 -11.75 2.88
C PRO A 178 7.68 -11.23 1.43
N PRO A 179 8.76 -10.53 1.04
CA PRO A 179 8.94 -10.03 -0.33
C PRO A 179 8.90 -11.13 -1.39
N TYR A 180 8.51 -10.81 -2.61
CA TYR A 180 8.51 -11.69 -3.79
C TYR A 180 7.57 -12.90 -3.75
N VAL A 181 6.88 -13.15 -2.65
CA VAL A 181 6.06 -14.35 -2.50
C VAL A 181 4.68 -14.21 -3.17
N LYS A 182 4.13 -15.35 -3.56
CA LYS A 182 2.71 -15.53 -3.80
C LYS A 182 2.09 -16.21 -2.59
N ALA A 183 1.11 -15.55 -1.98
CA ALA A 183 0.41 -16.00 -0.78
C ALA A 183 -1.06 -16.28 -1.09
N ALA A 184 -1.55 -17.45 -0.67
CA ALA A 184 -2.95 -17.87 -0.83
C ALA A 184 -3.33 -18.91 0.23
N ARG A 185 -4.56 -19.41 0.18
CA ARG A 185 -5.17 -20.40 1.09
C ARG A 185 -5.67 -19.78 2.41
N GLU A 186 -6.39 -20.58 3.18
CA GLU A 186 -6.79 -20.28 4.56
C GLU A 186 -6.31 -21.44 5.47
N PRO A 187 -5.50 -21.17 6.46
CA PRO A 187 -4.82 -19.90 6.73
C PRO A 187 -3.80 -19.53 5.65
N LEU A 188 -3.61 -18.19 5.46
CA LEU A 188 -2.73 -17.66 4.42
C LEU A 188 -1.34 -18.26 4.51
N SER A 189 -0.84 -18.79 3.39
CA SER A 189 0.39 -19.55 3.31
C SER A 189 1.20 -19.17 2.07
N PHE A 190 2.50 -19.36 2.13
CA PHE A 190 3.38 -19.32 0.97
C PHE A 190 3.00 -20.42 -0.03
N ILE A 191 2.75 -20.08 -1.28
CA ILE A 191 2.45 -21.03 -2.36
C ILE A 191 3.46 -20.97 -3.52
N GLY A 192 4.53 -20.24 -3.33
CA GLY A 192 5.61 -20.06 -4.31
C GLY A 192 6.05 -18.60 -4.42
N VAL A 193 7.01 -18.37 -5.29
CA VAL A 193 7.49 -17.03 -5.65
C VAL A 193 6.55 -16.42 -6.72
N ASN A 194 6.38 -15.11 -6.69
CA ASN A 194 5.59 -14.37 -7.69
C ASN A 194 6.35 -14.23 -9.03
N SER A 195 6.83 -15.36 -9.57
CA SER A 195 7.72 -15.41 -10.74
C SER A 195 7.10 -14.74 -11.98
N ILE A 196 5.77 -14.80 -12.16
CA ILE A 196 5.07 -14.13 -13.26
C ILE A 196 5.14 -12.62 -13.10
N GLY A 197 4.85 -12.10 -11.90
CA GLY A 197 4.92 -10.67 -11.60
C GLY A 197 6.35 -10.14 -11.76
N LEU A 198 7.34 -10.87 -11.29
CA LEU A 198 8.75 -10.50 -11.41
C LEU A 198 9.20 -10.43 -12.89
N ARG A 199 8.85 -11.43 -13.73
CA ARG A 199 9.15 -11.39 -15.17
C ARG A 199 8.52 -10.18 -15.86
N ARG A 200 7.28 -9.85 -15.55
CA ARG A 200 6.60 -8.67 -16.11
C ARG A 200 7.28 -7.35 -15.73
N ARG A 201 8.04 -7.34 -14.62
CA ARG A 201 8.82 -6.20 -14.13
C ARG A 201 10.28 -6.23 -14.58
N GLY A 202 10.65 -7.15 -15.49
CA GLY A 202 11.99 -7.22 -16.08
C GLY A 202 13.04 -7.96 -15.25
N PHE A 203 12.63 -8.71 -14.22
CA PHE A 203 13.58 -9.57 -13.50
C PHE A 203 14.09 -10.69 -14.43
N LEU A 204 15.40 -10.82 -14.51
CA LEU A 204 16.04 -11.90 -15.29
C LEU A 204 15.81 -13.27 -14.63
N GLN A 205 15.86 -14.32 -15.43
CA GLN A 205 15.51 -15.67 -14.95
C GLN A 205 16.45 -16.16 -13.83
N ASP A 206 17.72 -15.79 -13.87
CA ASP A 206 18.70 -16.14 -12.83
C ASP A 206 18.40 -15.47 -11.49
N ARG A 207 17.94 -14.20 -11.49
CA ARG A 207 17.48 -13.50 -10.29
C ARG A 207 16.24 -14.19 -9.70
N ILE A 208 15.27 -14.55 -10.53
CA ILE A 208 14.06 -15.26 -10.10
C ILE A 208 14.42 -16.62 -9.51
N GLN A 209 15.30 -17.38 -10.16
CA GLN A 209 15.75 -18.68 -9.67
C GLN A 209 16.43 -18.56 -8.31
N ARG A 210 17.26 -17.54 -8.10
CA ARG A 210 17.90 -17.28 -6.81
C ARG A 210 16.87 -17.03 -5.72
N ILE A 211 15.85 -16.23 -5.98
CA ILE A 211 14.75 -15.99 -5.03
C ILE A 211 14.03 -17.30 -4.70
N GLU A 212 13.75 -18.14 -5.72
CA GLU A 212 13.10 -19.44 -5.54
C GLU A 212 13.96 -20.38 -4.68
N ASP A 213 15.27 -20.39 -4.86
CA ASP A 213 16.19 -21.21 -4.08
C ASP A 213 16.29 -20.75 -2.64
N ILE A 214 16.35 -19.42 -2.39
CA ILE A 214 16.29 -18.85 -1.03
C ILE A 214 15.00 -19.31 -0.33
N TYR A 215 13.84 -19.19 -0.96
CA TYR A 215 12.58 -19.61 -0.36
C TYR A 215 12.44 -21.12 -0.19
N ARG A 216 13.09 -21.92 -1.04
CA ARG A 216 13.19 -23.38 -0.85
C ARG A 216 13.97 -23.70 0.42
N THR A 217 15.10 -23.05 0.66
CA THR A 217 15.88 -23.19 1.89
C THR A 217 15.07 -22.76 3.12
N LEU A 218 14.35 -21.63 3.04
CA LEU A 218 13.58 -21.09 4.17
C LEU A 218 12.35 -21.93 4.53
N TYR A 219 11.59 -22.43 3.57
CA TYR A 219 10.29 -23.04 3.82
C TYR A 219 10.20 -24.54 3.58
N VAL A 220 11.14 -25.13 2.86
CA VAL A 220 11.05 -26.55 2.44
C VAL A 220 12.16 -27.38 3.05
N GLN A 221 13.40 -26.91 3.03
CA GLN A 221 14.56 -27.68 3.47
C GLN A 221 14.79 -27.64 4.98
N ASN A 222 14.24 -26.66 5.67
CA ASN A 222 14.45 -26.46 7.10
C ASN A 222 13.12 -26.34 7.84
N ALA A 223 12.92 -27.13 8.87
CA ALA A 223 11.74 -27.09 9.71
C ALA A 223 11.71 -25.90 10.70
N ASN A 224 12.88 -25.29 10.95
CA ASN A 224 13.04 -24.18 11.90
C ASN A 224 13.50 -22.94 11.17
N MET A 225 12.71 -21.86 11.21
CA MET A 225 13.01 -20.62 10.52
C MET A 225 14.31 -19.96 10.98
N SER A 226 14.62 -20.01 12.27
CA SER A 226 15.89 -19.43 12.79
C SER A 226 17.12 -20.16 12.26
N LEU A 227 17.04 -21.46 12.08
CA LEU A 227 18.10 -22.26 11.43
C LEU A 227 18.13 -21.96 9.94
N ALA A 228 16.97 -21.93 9.28
CA ALA A 228 16.85 -21.66 7.84
C ALA A 228 17.48 -20.31 7.46
N LEU A 229 17.28 -19.27 8.27
CA LEU A 229 17.90 -17.95 8.07
C LEU A 229 19.43 -18.01 8.14
N LYS A 230 20.00 -18.77 9.09
CA LYS A 230 21.47 -18.94 9.19
C LYS A 230 22.03 -19.70 8.02
N VAL A 231 21.34 -20.78 7.59
CA VAL A 231 21.73 -21.57 6.42
C VAL A 231 21.69 -20.70 5.16
N ALA A 232 20.59 -20.01 4.91
CA ALA A 232 20.45 -19.12 3.75
C ALA A 232 21.49 -18.00 3.74
N ASP A 233 21.85 -17.45 4.92
CA ASP A 233 22.85 -16.39 5.01
C ASP A 233 24.27 -16.86 4.59
N VAL A 234 24.60 -18.11 4.87
CA VAL A 234 25.89 -18.72 4.51
C VAL A 234 25.89 -19.27 3.08
N GLU A 235 24.80 -19.91 2.66
CA GLU A 235 24.71 -20.65 1.40
C GLU A 235 24.63 -19.74 0.17
N PHE A 236 23.91 -18.62 0.29
CA PHE A 236 23.72 -17.69 -0.82
C PHE A 236 24.69 -16.51 -0.76
N PRO A 237 25.27 -16.11 -1.90
CA PRO A 237 26.12 -14.93 -1.96
C PRO A 237 25.31 -13.66 -1.62
N LYS A 238 26.00 -12.65 -1.10
CA LYS A 238 25.36 -11.35 -0.81
C LYS A 238 24.79 -10.74 -2.09
N CYS A 239 23.51 -10.42 -2.07
CA CYS A 239 22.79 -9.74 -3.15
C CYS A 239 21.52 -9.10 -2.61
N GLU A 240 20.97 -8.14 -3.37
CA GLU A 240 19.80 -7.38 -3.02
C GLU A 240 18.60 -8.25 -2.62
N GLU A 241 18.33 -9.30 -3.39
CA GLU A 241 17.19 -10.18 -3.15
C GLU A 241 17.32 -10.96 -1.83
N LYS A 242 18.52 -11.46 -1.55
CA LYS A 242 18.80 -12.17 -0.29
C LYS A 242 18.64 -11.24 0.90
N ASP A 243 19.30 -10.10 0.84
CA ASP A 243 19.30 -9.14 1.94
C ASP A 243 17.85 -8.68 2.23
N LEU A 244 17.08 -8.33 1.20
CA LEU A 244 15.69 -7.93 1.36
C LEU A 244 14.81 -9.02 2.00
N VAL A 245 14.96 -10.27 1.59
CA VAL A 245 14.18 -11.38 2.15
C VAL A 245 14.58 -11.68 3.61
N LEU A 246 15.88 -11.80 3.87
CA LEU A 246 16.35 -12.19 5.21
C LEU A 246 16.11 -11.09 6.25
N ASP A 247 16.34 -9.82 5.89
CA ASP A 247 16.12 -8.69 6.80
C ASP A 247 14.63 -8.49 7.08
N PHE A 248 13.76 -8.59 6.07
CA PHE A 248 12.31 -8.57 6.28
C PHE A 248 11.87 -9.63 7.30
N ILE A 249 12.38 -10.86 7.19
CA ILE A 249 11.99 -11.95 8.10
C ILE A 249 12.55 -11.71 9.51
N ARG A 250 13.79 -11.24 9.63
CA ARG A 250 14.43 -10.91 10.92
C ARG A 250 13.69 -9.82 11.70
N GLU A 251 13.16 -8.82 10.97
CA GLU A 251 12.40 -7.69 11.52
C GLU A 251 10.91 -7.98 11.75
N SER A 252 10.46 -9.21 11.44
CA SER A 252 9.02 -9.55 11.46
C SER A 252 8.53 -9.93 12.87
N ASP A 253 8.26 -8.95 13.73
CA ASP A 253 7.75 -9.16 15.09
C ASP A 253 6.43 -9.96 15.16
N LYS A 254 5.56 -9.78 14.18
CA LYS A 254 4.30 -10.54 14.03
C LYS A 254 4.52 -11.97 13.54
N GLY A 255 5.76 -12.35 13.22
CA GLY A 255 6.07 -13.55 12.47
C GLY A 255 5.58 -13.47 11.03
N ILE A 256 5.96 -14.42 10.21
CA ILE A 256 5.58 -14.50 8.80
C ILE A 256 4.54 -15.57 8.54
N ILE A 257 3.88 -15.51 7.37
CA ILE A 257 2.99 -16.58 6.90
C ILE A 257 3.73 -17.92 6.90
N ARG A 258 2.97 -19.02 7.08
CA ARG A 258 3.55 -20.38 7.10
C ARG A 258 4.03 -20.82 5.70
N GLY A 259 4.81 -21.88 5.68
CA GLY A 259 5.19 -22.60 4.47
C GLY A 259 3.99 -23.33 3.80
N PRO A 260 4.25 -24.03 2.70
CA PRO A 260 3.22 -24.67 1.89
C PRO A 260 2.56 -25.89 2.53
N PHE A 261 3.09 -26.41 3.65
CA PHE A 261 2.65 -27.63 4.35
C PHE A 261 2.20 -27.33 5.78
#